data_e3483e6d6a6b81ceb14bfb924f91c120
#
_entry.id   e3483e6d6a6b81ceb14bfb924f91c120
#
_cell.length_a   1.000
_cell.length_b   1.000
_cell.length_c   1.000
_cell.angle_alpha   90.00
_cell.angle_beta   90.00
_cell.angle_gamma   90.00
#
_symmetry.space_group_name_H-M   'P 1'
#
loop_
_entity.id
_entity.type
_entity.pdbx_description
1 polymer ?
#
loop_
_entity_poly.entity_id
_entity_poly.type
_entity_poly.pdbx_seq_one_letter_code
_entity_poly.pdbx_strand_id
1 'polypeptide(L)'
;RKLWSKMAYVPQAKAASSAYTAFETVLLGRSSHLNAFASPKKEDVAKAEEVMALLGITHLKDKKCTAISGGELQMILIAKALASDPKVLILDEPESNLDFKNQLVVLDAMTKLAQSGMTCVFNTHYPAHALQRADKSLILSRGGDYVFGSTATVVTRENIRKAFGVEAVIGEIETPSNVLQNVIPLHIAAEQPEEPEDGTVRSIATVTIIANSNHMADRINGLLHEYSQLMIGRMGMPYREAGLYLINITLDGPRAQILELSHRLNILPDVSVKTTFAKGSIQEVPNDQ
;
A
#
# COMPACT_ATOMS: atom_id res chain seq x y z
N ARG A 1 -22.47 2.19 -18.00
CA ARG A 1 -21.87 2.79 -19.22
C ARG A 1 -21.12 4.11 -18.93
N LYS A 2 -21.71 5.08 -18.22
CA LYS A 2 -21.06 6.40 -17.95
C LYS A 2 -19.74 6.32 -17.14
N LEU A 3 -19.53 5.33 -16.29
CA LEU A 3 -18.29 5.19 -15.51
C LEU A 3 -17.15 4.70 -16.41
N TRP A 4 -17.40 3.65 -17.18
CA TRP A 4 -16.40 3.05 -18.06
C TRP A 4 -15.91 3.95 -19.21
N SER A 5 -16.71 4.95 -19.62
CA SER A 5 -16.25 5.95 -20.58
C SER A 5 -15.24 6.97 -20.02
N LYS A 6 -15.02 6.95 -18.70
CA LYS A 6 -14.07 7.84 -18.00
C LYS A 6 -12.86 7.12 -17.45
N MET A 7 -12.82 5.81 -17.57
CA MET A 7 -11.75 4.96 -17.02
C MET A 7 -11.13 4.15 -18.14
N ALA A 8 -9.82 4.08 -18.17
CA ALA A 8 -9.10 3.18 -19.06
C ALA A 8 -8.20 2.24 -18.23
N TYR A 9 -8.09 1.00 -18.71
CA TYR A 9 -7.26 -0.02 -18.09
C TYR A 9 -6.11 -0.38 -19.02
N VAL A 10 -4.92 -0.42 -18.46
CA VAL A 10 -3.68 -0.81 -19.15
C VAL A 10 -3.22 -2.13 -18.52
N PRO A 11 -3.32 -3.25 -19.25
CA PRO A 11 -2.78 -4.51 -18.75
C PRO A 11 -1.26 -4.51 -18.77
N GLN A 12 -0.66 -5.42 -18.02
CA GLN A 12 0.78 -5.72 -18.13
C GLN A 12 1.12 -6.10 -19.57
N ALA A 13 2.19 -5.52 -20.11
CA ALA A 13 2.65 -5.84 -21.45
C ALA A 13 3.12 -7.31 -21.53
N LYS A 14 2.41 -8.10 -22.29
CA LYS A 14 2.81 -9.45 -22.71
C LYS A 14 3.28 -9.37 -24.16
N ALA A 15 4.07 -10.36 -24.61
CA ALA A 15 4.54 -10.40 -25.99
C ALA A 15 3.37 -10.14 -26.97
N ALA A 16 3.54 -9.16 -27.85
CA ALA A 16 2.51 -8.79 -28.80
C ALA A 16 2.30 -9.91 -29.81
N SER A 17 1.11 -10.45 -29.88
CA SER A 17 0.68 -11.39 -30.92
C SER A 17 0.03 -10.70 -32.14
N SER A 18 -0.14 -9.38 -32.08
CA SER A 18 -0.84 -8.59 -33.07
C SER A 18 0.09 -8.09 -34.17
N ALA A 19 -0.32 -8.24 -35.42
CA ALA A 19 0.37 -7.72 -36.60
C ALA A 19 0.17 -6.20 -36.83
N TYR A 20 -0.60 -5.54 -35.95
CA TYR A 20 -0.85 -4.09 -36.03
C TYR A 20 0.44 -3.28 -35.79
N THR A 21 0.52 -2.13 -36.44
CA THR A 21 1.52 -1.10 -36.13
C THR A 21 1.22 -0.46 -34.76
N ALA A 22 2.22 0.23 -34.22
CA ALA A 22 2.05 1.02 -33.01
C ALA A 22 0.90 2.04 -33.14
N PHE A 23 0.85 2.74 -34.29
CA PHE A 23 -0.19 3.72 -34.56
C PHE A 23 -1.58 3.07 -34.63
N GLU A 24 -1.76 1.98 -35.38
CA GLU A 24 -3.02 1.26 -35.46
C GLU A 24 -3.47 0.79 -34.07
N THR A 25 -2.54 0.31 -33.26
CA THR A 25 -2.82 -0.10 -31.88
C THR A 25 -3.33 1.06 -31.02
N VAL A 26 -2.70 2.24 -31.11
CA VAL A 26 -3.16 3.43 -30.39
C VAL A 26 -4.50 3.91 -30.90
N LEU A 27 -4.72 3.89 -32.22
CA LEU A 27 -6.00 4.27 -32.85
C LEU A 27 -7.16 3.38 -32.41
N LEU A 28 -6.92 2.10 -32.10
CA LEU A 28 -7.93 1.20 -31.51
C LEU A 28 -8.46 1.73 -30.16
N GLY A 29 -7.71 2.57 -29.44
CA GLY A 29 -8.19 3.26 -28.24
C GLY A 29 -9.40 4.17 -28.49
N ARG A 30 -9.58 4.64 -29.73
CA ARG A 30 -10.72 5.47 -30.13
C ARG A 30 -12.01 4.66 -30.38
N SER A 31 -11.95 3.32 -30.40
CA SER A 31 -13.10 2.47 -30.71
C SER A 31 -14.32 2.72 -29.83
N SER A 32 -14.13 3.19 -28.57
CA SER A 32 -15.23 3.56 -27.69
C SER A 32 -16.02 4.81 -28.14
N HIS A 33 -15.44 5.62 -29.02
CA HIS A 33 -16.02 6.84 -29.59
C HIS A 33 -16.64 6.58 -30.97
N LEU A 34 -16.44 5.39 -31.53
CA LEU A 34 -16.95 5.01 -32.85
C LEU A 34 -18.24 4.17 -32.73
N ASN A 35 -19.13 4.35 -33.68
CA ASN A 35 -20.23 3.41 -33.88
C ASN A 35 -19.70 2.08 -34.45
N ALA A 36 -20.42 0.97 -34.24
CA ALA A 36 -19.97 -0.40 -34.56
C ALA A 36 -19.44 -0.63 -35.99
N PHE A 37 -19.83 0.20 -36.95
CA PHE A 37 -19.42 0.09 -38.36
C PHE A 37 -18.74 1.36 -38.89
N ALA A 38 -18.37 2.29 -38.01
CA ALA A 38 -17.74 3.56 -38.42
C ALA A 38 -16.24 3.41 -38.55
N SER A 39 -15.65 3.93 -39.61
CA SER A 39 -14.22 4.11 -39.74
C SER A 39 -13.73 5.29 -38.88
N PRO A 40 -12.46 5.27 -38.39
CA PRO A 40 -11.85 6.39 -37.66
C PRO A 40 -11.92 7.67 -38.51
N LYS A 41 -12.29 8.77 -37.86
CA LYS A 41 -12.33 10.10 -38.46
C LYS A 41 -10.97 10.79 -38.36
N LYS A 42 -10.83 11.93 -39.03
CA LYS A 42 -9.61 12.77 -38.93
C LYS A 42 -9.28 13.18 -37.48
N GLU A 43 -10.31 13.41 -36.66
CA GLU A 43 -10.20 13.75 -35.25
C GLU A 43 -9.60 12.58 -34.42
N ASP A 44 -9.98 11.34 -34.73
CA ASP A 44 -9.47 10.16 -34.05
C ASP A 44 -7.98 9.91 -34.40
N VAL A 45 -7.62 10.13 -35.67
CA VAL A 45 -6.25 10.07 -36.16
C VAL A 45 -5.40 11.13 -35.47
N ALA A 46 -5.88 12.40 -35.43
CA ALA A 46 -5.17 13.50 -34.75
C ALA A 46 -4.98 13.22 -33.26
N LYS A 47 -5.98 12.65 -32.56
CA LYS A 47 -5.85 12.29 -31.16
C LYS A 47 -4.84 11.16 -30.92
N ALA A 48 -4.79 10.16 -31.77
CA ALA A 48 -3.78 9.11 -31.67
C ALA A 48 -2.35 9.67 -31.85
N GLU A 49 -2.16 10.59 -32.81
CA GLU A 49 -0.87 11.27 -33.04
C GLU A 49 -0.48 12.17 -31.86
N GLU A 50 -1.43 12.97 -31.32
CA GLU A 50 -1.25 13.79 -30.12
C GLU A 50 -0.73 12.96 -28.94
N VAL A 51 -1.38 11.83 -28.65
CA VAL A 51 -1.02 10.98 -27.51
C VAL A 51 0.35 10.32 -27.72
N MET A 52 0.66 9.89 -28.94
CA MET A 52 1.98 9.35 -29.27
C MET A 52 3.09 10.41 -29.10
N ALA A 53 2.79 11.64 -29.47
CA ALA A 53 3.72 12.78 -29.27
C ALA A 53 3.88 13.10 -27.75
N LEU A 54 2.79 13.12 -27.00
CA LEU A 54 2.80 13.36 -25.54
C LEU A 54 3.72 12.36 -24.80
N LEU A 55 3.68 11.08 -25.23
CA LEU A 55 4.51 10.02 -24.63
C LEU A 55 5.90 9.87 -25.29
N GLY A 56 6.23 10.67 -26.30
CA GLY A 56 7.53 10.63 -26.98
C GLY A 56 7.75 9.39 -27.85
N ILE A 57 6.70 8.70 -28.26
CA ILE A 57 6.76 7.44 -29.03
C ILE A 57 6.38 7.59 -30.52
N THR A 58 6.35 8.80 -31.04
CA THR A 58 6.02 9.06 -32.46
C THR A 58 6.93 8.29 -33.42
N HIS A 59 8.20 8.06 -33.04
CA HIS A 59 9.18 7.31 -33.82
C HIS A 59 8.85 5.83 -33.99
N LEU A 60 7.88 5.31 -33.25
CA LEU A 60 7.37 3.94 -33.33
C LEU A 60 6.17 3.79 -34.27
N LYS A 61 5.61 4.90 -34.79
CA LYS A 61 4.33 4.95 -35.49
C LYS A 61 4.11 3.81 -36.48
N ASP A 62 5.08 3.56 -37.32
CA ASP A 62 4.99 2.60 -38.42
C ASP A 62 5.58 1.22 -38.08
N LYS A 63 6.15 1.05 -36.88
CA LYS A 63 6.70 -0.23 -36.44
C LYS A 63 5.57 -1.19 -36.05
N LYS A 64 5.70 -2.45 -36.42
CA LYS A 64 4.80 -3.51 -35.94
C LYS A 64 5.01 -3.78 -34.47
N CYS A 65 3.93 -3.99 -33.72
CA CYS A 65 4.03 -4.29 -32.28
C CYS A 65 4.83 -5.57 -31.97
N THR A 66 4.96 -6.47 -32.91
CA THR A 66 5.82 -7.67 -32.79
C THR A 66 7.32 -7.39 -32.93
N ALA A 67 7.71 -6.19 -33.36
CA ALA A 67 9.09 -5.81 -33.64
C ALA A 67 9.61 -4.68 -32.72
N ILE A 68 8.97 -4.50 -31.56
CA ILE A 68 9.32 -3.48 -30.57
C ILE A 68 9.66 -4.13 -29.23
N SER A 69 10.41 -3.40 -28.39
CA SER A 69 10.75 -3.86 -27.04
C SER A 69 9.53 -3.89 -26.10
N GLY A 70 9.64 -4.64 -24.97
CA GLY A 70 8.58 -4.69 -23.97
C GLY A 70 8.23 -3.32 -23.40
N GLY A 71 9.24 -2.46 -23.15
CA GLY A 71 9.01 -1.09 -22.67
C GLY A 71 8.32 -0.20 -23.71
N GLU A 72 8.72 -0.29 -24.98
CA GLU A 72 8.04 0.41 -26.07
C GLU A 72 6.58 -0.07 -26.22
N LEU A 73 6.36 -1.37 -26.08
CA LEU A 73 4.98 -1.94 -26.12
C LEU A 73 4.15 -1.43 -24.96
N GLN A 74 4.70 -1.36 -23.75
CA GLN A 74 4.01 -0.81 -22.58
C GLN A 74 3.60 0.64 -22.83
N MET A 75 4.48 1.46 -23.38
CA MET A 75 4.18 2.85 -23.73
C MET A 75 3.07 2.95 -24.79
N ILE A 76 3.02 2.03 -25.76
CA ILE A 76 1.95 1.96 -26.74
C ILE A 76 0.61 1.58 -26.10
N LEU A 77 0.60 0.66 -25.14
CA LEU A 77 -0.61 0.29 -24.40
C LEU A 77 -1.14 1.46 -23.56
N ILE A 78 -0.24 2.23 -22.94
CA ILE A 78 -0.60 3.47 -22.24
C ILE A 78 -1.18 4.49 -23.25
N ALA A 79 -0.54 4.68 -24.40
CA ALA A 79 -1.03 5.57 -25.46
C ALA A 79 -2.41 5.16 -25.95
N LYS A 80 -2.64 3.88 -26.18
CA LYS A 80 -3.95 3.33 -26.54
C LYS A 80 -5.02 3.66 -25.51
N ALA A 81 -4.70 3.50 -24.23
CA ALA A 81 -5.61 3.84 -23.14
C ALA A 81 -5.92 5.34 -23.11
N LEU A 82 -4.90 6.20 -23.24
CA LEU A 82 -5.05 7.66 -23.26
C LEU A 82 -5.85 8.16 -24.47
N ALA A 83 -5.79 7.48 -25.61
CA ALA A 83 -6.54 7.84 -26.77
C ALA A 83 -8.06 7.80 -26.56
N SER A 84 -8.54 7.08 -25.53
CA SER A 84 -9.97 7.08 -25.14
C SER A 84 -10.42 8.30 -24.31
N ASP A 85 -9.54 9.27 -24.05
CA ASP A 85 -9.76 10.45 -23.20
C ASP A 85 -10.24 10.10 -21.77
N PRO A 86 -9.55 9.22 -21.03
CA PRO A 86 -9.97 8.83 -19.70
C PRO A 86 -9.69 9.93 -18.68
N LYS A 87 -10.46 9.93 -17.57
CA LYS A 87 -10.15 10.72 -16.37
C LYS A 87 -9.35 9.93 -15.34
N VAL A 88 -9.49 8.61 -15.38
CA VAL A 88 -8.80 7.67 -14.50
C VAL A 88 -8.09 6.63 -15.35
N LEU A 89 -6.81 6.47 -15.12
CA LEU A 89 -5.98 5.45 -15.75
C LEU A 89 -5.62 4.39 -14.71
N ILE A 90 -5.99 3.14 -14.96
CA ILE A 90 -5.65 2.00 -14.11
C ILE A 90 -4.60 1.18 -14.83
N LEU A 91 -3.46 0.95 -14.19
CA LEU A 91 -2.33 0.23 -14.77
C LEU A 91 -2.00 -1.00 -13.93
N ASP A 92 -1.87 -2.12 -14.62
CA ASP A 92 -1.55 -3.41 -13.99
C ASP A 92 -0.07 -3.71 -14.17
N GLU A 93 0.69 -3.60 -13.09
CA GLU A 93 2.15 -3.79 -13.04
C GLU A 93 2.88 -3.14 -14.23
N PRO A 94 2.70 -1.84 -14.47
CA PRO A 94 3.15 -1.20 -15.71
C PRO A 94 4.67 -1.22 -15.91
N GLU A 95 5.44 -1.43 -14.87
CA GLU A 95 6.91 -1.49 -14.88
C GLU A 95 7.47 -2.92 -14.82
N SER A 96 6.64 -3.93 -14.64
CA SER A 96 7.07 -5.32 -14.51
C SER A 96 7.70 -5.85 -15.80
N ASN A 97 8.73 -6.67 -15.66
CA ASN A 97 9.48 -7.29 -16.77
C ASN A 97 10.18 -6.29 -17.71
N LEU A 98 10.36 -5.05 -17.28
CA LEU A 98 11.12 -4.03 -17.99
C LEU A 98 12.53 -3.90 -17.41
N ASP A 99 13.49 -3.51 -18.26
CA ASP A 99 14.80 -3.06 -17.79
C ASP A 99 14.70 -1.74 -17.03
N PHE A 100 15.73 -1.38 -16.28
CA PHE A 100 15.75 -0.17 -15.45
C PHE A 100 15.42 1.12 -16.20
N LYS A 101 15.93 1.25 -17.45
CA LYS A 101 15.65 2.43 -18.27
C LYS A 101 14.17 2.53 -18.61
N ASN A 102 13.58 1.43 -19.06
CA ASN A 102 12.19 1.37 -19.46
C ASN A 102 11.24 1.50 -18.24
N GLN A 103 11.61 0.96 -17.07
CA GLN A 103 10.88 1.20 -15.82
C GLN A 103 10.79 2.70 -15.52
N LEU A 104 11.91 3.42 -15.58
CA LEU A 104 11.92 4.86 -15.33
C LEU A 104 11.09 5.62 -16.37
N VAL A 105 11.16 5.27 -17.64
CA VAL A 105 10.35 5.91 -18.71
C VAL A 105 8.86 5.77 -18.42
N VAL A 106 8.41 4.59 -18.03
CA VAL A 106 6.99 4.34 -17.70
C VAL A 106 6.57 5.11 -16.45
N LEU A 107 7.35 5.04 -15.37
CA LEU A 107 7.06 5.73 -14.11
C LEU A 107 7.04 7.26 -14.28
N ASP A 108 7.96 7.81 -15.08
CA ASP A 108 8.00 9.24 -15.39
C ASP A 108 6.81 9.68 -16.24
N ALA A 109 6.38 8.85 -17.20
CA ALA A 109 5.18 9.12 -17.98
C ALA A 109 3.93 9.18 -17.07
N MET A 110 3.79 8.23 -16.13
CA MET A 110 2.68 8.22 -15.15
C MET A 110 2.72 9.47 -14.26
N THR A 111 3.91 9.87 -13.78
CA THR A 111 4.07 11.08 -12.97
C THR A 111 3.64 12.33 -13.74
N LYS A 112 4.04 12.47 -15.01
CA LYS A 112 3.62 13.59 -15.87
C LYS A 112 2.12 13.62 -16.10
N LEU A 113 1.50 12.46 -16.31
CA LEU A 113 0.05 12.35 -16.46
C LEU A 113 -0.68 12.77 -15.18
N ALA A 114 -0.22 12.33 -14.01
CA ALA A 114 -0.79 12.74 -12.73
C ALA A 114 -0.64 14.25 -12.49
N GLN A 115 0.51 14.82 -12.80
CA GLN A 115 0.75 16.27 -12.71
C GLN A 115 -0.14 17.08 -13.67
N SER A 116 -0.56 16.50 -14.80
CA SER A 116 -1.53 17.12 -15.71
C SER A 116 -2.99 17.03 -15.24
N GLY A 117 -3.25 16.47 -14.05
CA GLY A 117 -4.57 16.36 -13.45
C GLY A 117 -5.28 15.02 -13.68
N MET A 118 -4.62 14.04 -14.28
CA MET A 118 -5.18 12.70 -14.45
C MET A 118 -5.04 11.89 -13.15
N THR A 119 -6.05 11.14 -12.78
CA THR A 119 -5.94 10.16 -11.70
C THR A 119 -5.31 8.88 -12.23
N CYS A 120 -4.10 8.55 -11.75
CA CYS A 120 -3.41 7.30 -12.07
C CYS A 120 -3.48 6.35 -10.87
N VAL A 121 -3.95 5.12 -11.11
CA VAL A 121 -3.95 4.02 -10.12
C VAL A 121 -3.11 2.89 -10.71
N PHE A 122 -2.09 2.46 -10.01
CA PHE A 122 -1.28 1.33 -10.45
C PHE A 122 -1.03 0.35 -9.31
N ASN A 123 -1.02 -0.93 -9.61
CA ASN A 123 -0.51 -1.94 -8.69
C ASN A 123 0.96 -2.21 -9.00
N THR A 124 1.71 -2.57 -7.99
CA THR A 124 3.14 -2.86 -8.12
C THR A 124 3.58 -3.84 -7.03
N HIS A 125 4.58 -4.66 -7.35
CA HIS A 125 5.31 -5.46 -6.37
C HIS A 125 6.54 -4.74 -5.81
N TYR A 126 6.77 -3.49 -6.21
CA TYR A 126 7.91 -2.68 -5.80
C TYR A 126 7.46 -1.53 -4.88
N PRO A 127 7.44 -1.71 -3.54
CA PRO A 127 7.01 -0.66 -2.60
C PRO A 127 7.81 0.64 -2.72
N ALA A 128 9.07 0.55 -3.18
CA ALA A 128 9.89 1.72 -3.46
C ALA A 128 9.32 2.62 -4.56
N HIS A 129 8.71 2.04 -5.61
CA HIS A 129 8.05 2.81 -6.65
C HIS A 129 6.83 3.58 -6.12
N ALA A 130 6.08 2.95 -5.21
CA ALA A 130 4.98 3.64 -4.52
C ALA A 130 5.49 4.83 -3.70
N LEU A 131 6.55 4.65 -2.89
CA LEU A 131 7.16 5.73 -2.10
C LEU A 131 7.65 6.89 -2.96
N GLN A 132 8.18 6.60 -4.15
CA GLN A 132 8.76 7.61 -5.04
C GLN A 132 7.73 8.32 -5.93
N ARG A 133 6.55 7.73 -6.16
CA ARG A 133 5.64 8.17 -7.22
C ARG A 133 4.18 8.36 -6.79
N ALA A 134 3.73 7.73 -5.71
CA ALA A 134 2.33 7.75 -5.33
C ALA A 134 2.05 8.66 -4.13
N ASP A 135 1.00 9.46 -4.21
CA ASP A 135 0.52 10.27 -3.09
C ASP A 135 -0.13 9.42 -2.01
N LYS A 136 -0.89 8.39 -2.44
CA LYS A 136 -1.63 7.47 -1.58
C LYS A 136 -1.34 6.03 -1.97
N SER A 137 -1.32 5.16 -0.98
CA SER A 137 -1.11 3.73 -1.17
C SER A 137 -2.17 2.90 -0.46
N LEU A 138 -2.46 1.75 -1.05
CA LEU A 138 -3.24 0.68 -0.46
C LEU A 138 -2.35 -0.55 -0.40
N ILE A 139 -2.11 -1.09 0.79
CA ILE A 139 -1.43 -2.38 0.98
C ILE A 139 -2.49 -3.40 1.35
N LEU A 140 -2.51 -4.52 0.63
CA LEU A 140 -3.37 -5.67 0.88
C LEU A 140 -2.53 -6.79 1.49
N SER A 141 -2.96 -7.34 2.62
CA SER A 141 -2.32 -8.47 3.29
C SER A 141 -3.02 -9.78 2.94
N ARG A 142 -2.31 -10.92 3.09
CA ARG A 142 -2.85 -12.26 2.74
C ARG A 142 -4.12 -12.64 3.50
N GLY A 143 -4.32 -12.15 4.72
CA GLY A 143 -5.51 -12.39 5.54
C GLY A 143 -6.76 -11.58 5.16
N GLY A 144 -6.69 -10.75 4.10
CA GLY A 144 -7.79 -9.87 3.70
C GLY A 144 -7.75 -8.49 4.37
N ASP A 145 -6.85 -8.27 5.30
CA ASP A 145 -6.60 -6.97 5.91
C ASP A 145 -6.02 -6.00 4.89
N TYR A 146 -6.34 -4.72 5.07
CA TYR A 146 -5.76 -3.67 4.22
C TYR A 146 -5.44 -2.41 5.02
N VAL A 147 -4.45 -1.67 4.54
CA VAL A 147 -4.10 -0.34 5.05
C VAL A 147 -4.12 0.64 3.90
N PHE A 148 -4.86 1.75 4.05
CA PHE A 148 -4.98 2.80 3.03
C PHE A 148 -4.71 4.18 3.63
N GLY A 149 -3.96 5.01 2.91
CA GLY A 149 -3.67 6.38 3.35
C GLY A 149 -2.58 7.06 2.54
N SER A 150 -1.95 8.07 3.11
CA SER A 150 -0.75 8.69 2.54
C SER A 150 0.35 7.63 2.40
N THR A 151 1.06 7.61 1.27
CA THR A 151 2.09 6.60 1.02
C THR A 151 3.14 6.56 2.12
N ALA A 152 3.58 7.72 2.60
CA ALA A 152 4.56 7.81 3.69
C ALA A 152 4.08 7.18 5.01
N THR A 153 2.77 7.17 5.28
CA THR A 153 2.20 6.56 6.49
C THR A 153 1.81 5.09 6.30
N VAL A 154 1.57 4.66 5.08
CA VAL A 154 1.13 3.30 4.75
C VAL A 154 2.31 2.39 4.50
N VAL A 155 3.35 2.85 3.79
CA VAL A 155 4.54 2.06 3.50
C VAL A 155 5.48 2.10 4.72
N THR A 156 5.24 1.21 5.67
CA THR A 156 6.03 1.04 6.89
C THR A 156 6.67 -0.35 6.93
N ARG A 157 7.71 -0.52 7.75
CA ARG A 157 8.35 -1.83 7.95
C ARG A 157 7.34 -2.89 8.38
N GLU A 158 6.44 -2.53 9.28
CA GLU A 158 5.41 -3.44 9.80
C GLU A 158 4.44 -3.87 8.69
N ASN A 159 3.93 -2.92 7.89
CA ASN A 159 3.00 -3.23 6.81
C ASN A 159 3.68 -4.02 5.68
N ILE A 160 4.95 -3.72 5.37
CA ILE A 160 5.76 -4.52 4.42
C ILE A 160 5.93 -5.95 4.93
N ARG A 161 6.27 -6.11 6.22
CA ARG A 161 6.39 -7.43 6.82
C ARG A 161 5.09 -8.23 6.74
N LYS A 162 3.96 -7.63 7.11
CA LYS A 162 2.63 -8.28 7.05
C LYS A 162 2.23 -8.66 5.63
N ALA A 163 2.42 -7.77 4.67
CA ALA A 163 1.96 -7.98 3.30
C ALA A 163 2.88 -8.91 2.48
N PHE A 164 4.20 -8.74 2.62
CA PHE A 164 5.19 -9.42 1.78
C PHE A 164 5.93 -10.54 2.51
N GLY A 165 5.81 -10.65 3.83
CA GLY A 165 6.52 -11.69 4.61
C GLY A 165 8.03 -11.48 4.65
N VAL A 166 8.51 -10.23 4.58
CA VAL A 166 9.93 -9.90 4.57
C VAL A 166 10.25 -8.83 5.60
N GLU A 167 11.42 -8.93 6.22
CA GLU A 167 12.02 -7.82 6.96
C GLU A 167 12.66 -6.86 5.97
N ALA A 168 12.38 -5.58 6.13
CA ALA A 168 12.88 -4.55 5.23
C ALA A 168 13.37 -3.32 6.01
N VAL A 169 14.29 -2.58 5.41
CA VAL A 169 14.68 -1.23 5.85
C VAL A 169 14.05 -0.23 4.89
N ILE A 170 13.42 0.79 5.46
CA ILE A 170 12.99 1.97 4.72
C ILE A 170 13.97 3.06 5.08
N GLY A 171 14.66 3.59 4.10
CA GLY A 171 15.71 4.59 4.28
C GLY A 171 15.67 5.66 3.20
N GLU A 172 16.36 6.74 3.48
CA GLU A 172 16.55 7.86 2.55
C GLU A 172 17.93 7.75 1.88
N ILE A 173 17.95 7.97 0.58
CA ILE A 173 19.14 8.00 -0.24
C ILE A 173 19.28 9.41 -0.79
N GLU A 174 20.33 10.10 -0.38
CA GLU A 174 20.67 11.41 -0.94
C GLU A 174 21.18 11.24 -2.37
N THR A 175 20.61 12.02 -3.28
CA THR A 175 21.06 12.12 -4.68
C THR A 175 21.47 13.57 -4.96
N PRO A 176 22.20 13.85 -6.05
CA PRO A 176 22.59 15.22 -6.38
C PRO A 176 21.42 16.19 -6.56
N SER A 177 20.21 15.71 -6.81
CA SER A 177 19.03 16.54 -7.11
C SER A 177 17.93 16.45 -6.05
N ASN A 178 17.86 15.38 -5.25
CA ASN A 178 16.79 15.16 -4.26
C ASN A 178 17.14 14.04 -3.27
N VAL A 179 16.28 13.87 -2.26
CA VAL A 179 16.30 12.71 -1.35
C VAL A 179 15.24 11.72 -1.81
N LEU A 180 15.64 10.49 -2.05
CA LEU A 180 14.74 9.39 -2.45
C LEU A 180 14.51 8.45 -1.28
N GLN A 181 13.25 8.13 -1.01
CA GLN A 181 12.92 7.04 -0.11
C GLN A 181 12.96 5.71 -0.86
N ASN A 182 13.49 4.69 -0.19
CA ASN A 182 13.60 3.34 -0.76
C ASN A 182 13.26 2.27 0.29
N VAL A 183 12.81 1.12 -0.20
CA VAL A 183 12.54 -0.09 0.59
C VAL A 183 13.55 -1.15 0.17
N ILE A 184 14.38 -1.57 1.10
CA ILE A 184 15.41 -2.60 0.86
C ILE A 184 15.00 -3.84 1.65
N PRO A 185 14.58 -4.92 0.97
CA PRO A 185 14.31 -6.19 1.63
C PRO A 185 15.63 -6.80 2.14
N LEU A 186 15.63 -7.32 3.37
CA LEU A 186 16.82 -7.88 4.00
C LEU A 186 16.80 -9.41 3.98
N HIS A 187 15.74 -9.99 4.50
CA HIS A 187 15.53 -11.43 4.57
C HIS A 187 14.04 -11.75 4.73
N ILE A 188 13.68 -13.00 4.50
CA ILE A 188 12.32 -13.47 4.77
C ILE A 188 12.05 -13.28 6.25
N ALA A 189 10.93 -12.66 6.59
CA ALA A 189 10.51 -12.54 7.97
C ALA A 189 10.38 -13.97 8.54
N ALA A 190 10.96 -14.20 9.71
CA ALA A 190 10.70 -15.45 10.40
C ALA A 190 9.18 -15.58 10.54
N GLU A 191 8.63 -16.71 10.14
CA GLU A 191 7.24 -17.03 10.43
C GLU A 191 7.07 -16.80 11.93
N GLN A 192 6.33 -15.74 12.30
CA GLN A 192 5.75 -15.77 13.62
C GLN A 192 4.83 -16.97 13.56
N PRO A 193 4.95 -17.95 14.47
CA PRO A 193 3.97 -19.01 14.52
C PRO A 193 2.61 -18.30 14.45
N GLU A 194 1.79 -18.68 13.48
CA GLU A 194 0.40 -18.22 13.39
C GLU A 194 -0.15 -18.44 14.78
N GLU A 195 -0.29 -17.34 15.53
CA GLU A 195 -0.87 -17.45 16.85
C GLU A 195 -2.28 -17.93 16.58
N PRO A 196 -2.70 -19.05 17.14
CA PRO A 196 -4.00 -19.60 16.88
C PRO A 196 -5.02 -18.49 17.08
N GLU A 197 -5.89 -18.24 16.10
CA GLU A 197 -7.01 -17.29 16.15
C GLU A 197 -8.02 -17.68 17.23
N ASP A 198 -7.74 -18.72 17.97
CA ASP A 198 -8.54 -19.17 19.10
C ASP A 198 -8.39 -18.15 20.23
N GLY A 199 -9.41 -17.25 20.33
CA GLY A 199 -9.53 -16.25 21.40
C GLY A 199 -9.53 -16.83 22.82
N THR A 200 -9.39 -18.15 22.98
CA THR A 200 -9.30 -18.87 24.25
C THR A 200 -7.86 -19.05 24.74
N VAL A 201 -6.83 -18.81 23.90
CA VAL A 201 -5.44 -18.96 24.33
C VAL A 201 -5.09 -17.98 25.44
N ARG A 202 -4.86 -18.53 26.62
CA ARG A 202 -4.43 -17.77 27.79
C ARG A 202 -3.00 -17.26 27.60
N SER A 203 -2.82 -15.98 27.82
CA SER A 203 -1.54 -15.27 27.61
C SER A 203 -1.24 -14.34 28.76
N ILE A 204 0.07 -14.22 29.10
CA ILE A 204 0.52 -13.15 29.98
C ILE A 204 0.98 -11.98 29.12
N ALA A 205 0.55 -10.78 29.45
CA ALA A 205 0.98 -9.57 28.78
C ALA A 205 1.25 -8.44 29.77
N THR A 206 2.18 -7.56 29.39
CA THR A 206 2.38 -6.27 30.05
C THR A 206 1.85 -5.17 29.15
N VAL A 207 0.98 -4.32 29.70
CA VAL A 207 0.45 -3.15 29.01
C VAL A 207 0.99 -1.90 29.68
N THR A 208 1.76 -1.12 28.93
CA THR A 208 2.27 0.18 29.35
C THR A 208 1.38 1.27 28.81
N ILE A 209 0.88 2.13 29.68
CA ILE A 209 -0.02 3.24 29.37
C ILE A 209 0.68 4.52 29.77
N ILE A 210 0.76 5.48 28.85
CA ILE A 210 1.28 6.83 29.09
C ILE A 210 0.14 7.80 28.82
N ALA A 211 -0.26 8.57 29.83
CA ALA A 211 -1.29 9.59 29.71
C ALA A 211 -0.68 10.98 29.94
N ASN A 212 -0.99 11.93 29.05
CA ASN A 212 -0.47 13.29 29.05
C ASN A 212 -1.29 14.25 29.92
N SER A 213 -2.35 13.77 30.60
CA SER A 213 -3.17 14.60 31.48
C SER A 213 -3.81 13.82 32.63
N ASN A 214 -4.02 14.51 33.75
CA ASN A 214 -4.69 13.99 34.92
C ASN A 214 -6.17 13.65 34.67
N HIS A 215 -6.79 14.32 33.67
CA HIS A 215 -8.21 14.14 33.38
C HIS A 215 -8.58 12.77 32.76
N MET A 216 -7.58 12.03 32.30
CA MET A 216 -7.79 10.68 31.76
C MET A 216 -7.70 9.59 32.83
N ALA A 217 -7.20 9.91 34.03
CA ALA A 217 -7.00 8.91 35.08
C ALA A 217 -8.28 8.15 35.44
N ASP A 218 -9.39 8.85 35.59
CA ASP A 218 -10.67 8.23 35.96
C ASP A 218 -11.21 7.32 34.83
N ARG A 219 -11.06 7.75 33.57
CA ARG A 219 -11.48 6.96 32.42
C ARG A 219 -10.61 5.71 32.25
N ILE A 220 -9.29 5.85 32.40
CA ILE A 220 -8.36 4.72 32.37
C ILE A 220 -8.70 3.76 33.50
N ASN A 221 -8.90 4.27 34.74
CA ASN A 221 -9.25 3.45 35.88
C ASN A 221 -10.61 2.72 35.70
N GLY A 222 -11.60 3.37 35.10
CA GLY A 222 -12.88 2.75 34.76
C GLY A 222 -12.70 1.56 33.82
N LEU A 223 -11.94 1.74 32.75
CA LEU A 223 -11.63 0.66 31.80
C LEU A 223 -10.84 -0.48 32.49
N LEU A 224 -9.83 -0.15 33.27
CA LEU A 224 -9.04 -1.16 33.98
C LEU A 224 -9.89 -1.95 34.99
N HIS A 225 -10.88 -1.32 35.60
CA HIS A 225 -11.80 -2.00 36.52
C HIS A 225 -12.68 -3.05 35.81
N GLU A 226 -13.14 -2.79 34.59
CA GLU A 226 -13.90 -3.75 33.80
C GLU A 226 -13.11 -5.05 33.52
N TYR A 227 -11.78 -4.98 33.44
CA TYR A 227 -10.89 -6.11 33.17
C TYR A 227 -10.08 -6.54 34.41
N SER A 228 -10.52 -6.17 35.61
CA SER A 228 -9.79 -6.44 36.86
C SER A 228 -9.50 -7.92 37.10
N GLN A 229 -10.37 -8.82 36.62
CA GLN A 229 -10.18 -10.28 36.71
C GLN A 229 -8.97 -10.81 35.92
N LEU A 230 -8.49 -10.05 34.93
CA LEU A 230 -7.30 -10.42 34.16
C LEU A 230 -6.00 -9.84 34.77
N MET A 231 -6.12 -8.94 35.74
CA MET A 231 -5.00 -8.16 36.24
C MET A 231 -4.28 -8.89 37.38
N ILE A 232 -3.00 -9.25 37.13
CA ILE A 232 -2.15 -9.89 38.14
C ILE A 232 -1.17 -8.90 38.77
N GLY A 233 -0.96 -7.75 38.19
CA GLY A 233 -0.11 -6.70 38.74
C GLY A 233 -0.38 -5.34 38.14
N ARG A 234 -0.21 -4.29 38.96
CA ARG A 234 -0.34 -2.91 38.54
C ARG A 234 0.68 -2.03 39.23
N MET A 235 1.35 -1.15 38.47
CA MET A 235 2.25 -0.12 38.98
C MET A 235 1.92 1.21 38.30
N GLY A 236 1.64 2.24 39.07
CA GLY A 236 1.42 3.60 38.58
C GLY A 236 2.54 4.52 39.09
N MET A 237 3.11 5.30 38.18
CA MET A 237 4.16 6.27 38.49
C MET A 237 3.78 7.64 37.93
N PRO A 238 3.41 8.62 38.78
CA PRO A 238 3.24 9.99 38.34
C PRO A 238 4.61 10.61 38.04
N TYR A 239 4.85 11.03 36.82
CA TYR A 239 6.07 11.77 36.46
C TYR A 239 5.71 13.27 36.37
N ARG A 240 5.79 13.92 37.56
CA ARG A 240 5.30 15.29 37.75
C ARG A 240 6.05 16.34 36.93
N GLU A 241 7.37 16.14 36.72
CA GLU A 241 8.21 17.06 35.94
C GLU A 241 7.78 17.22 34.50
N ALA A 242 7.23 16.15 33.89
CA ALA A 242 6.71 16.17 32.50
C ALA A 242 5.19 16.21 32.43
N GLY A 243 4.47 16.24 33.55
CA GLY A 243 3.00 16.17 33.55
C GLY A 243 2.43 14.84 33.06
N LEU A 244 3.24 13.78 33.10
CA LEU A 244 2.87 12.46 32.57
C LEU A 244 2.45 11.49 33.68
N TYR A 245 1.56 10.59 33.34
CA TYR A 245 1.20 9.43 34.16
C TYR A 245 1.57 8.16 33.41
N LEU A 246 2.47 7.36 34.04
CA LEU A 246 2.86 6.05 33.53
C LEU A 246 2.16 4.98 34.37
N ILE A 247 1.43 4.10 33.69
CA ILE A 247 0.77 2.95 34.31
C ILE A 247 1.25 1.71 33.59
N ASN A 248 1.82 0.77 34.34
CA ASN A 248 2.14 -0.56 33.87
C ASN A 248 1.20 -1.56 34.53
N ILE A 249 0.54 -2.37 33.71
CA ILE A 249 -0.30 -3.46 34.19
C ILE A 249 0.21 -4.78 33.61
N THR A 250 0.14 -5.83 34.41
CA THR A 250 0.40 -7.19 33.97
C THR A 250 -0.93 -7.94 33.97
N LEU A 251 -1.24 -8.56 32.86
CA LEU A 251 -2.49 -9.27 32.61
C LEU A 251 -2.22 -10.73 32.35
N ASP A 252 -3.12 -11.60 32.81
CA ASP A 252 -3.14 -13.03 32.54
C ASP A 252 -4.57 -13.40 32.15
N GLY A 253 -4.80 -13.79 30.91
CA GLY A 253 -6.12 -14.12 30.41
C GLY A 253 -6.19 -14.38 28.90
N PRO A 254 -7.39 -14.54 28.37
CA PRO A 254 -7.59 -14.71 26.93
C PRO A 254 -6.98 -13.55 26.14
N ARG A 255 -6.14 -13.88 25.17
CA ARG A 255 -5.44 -12.89 24.34
C ARG A 255 -6.37 -11.87 23.71
N ALA A 256 -7.53 -12.31 23.23
CA ALA A 256 -8.54 -11.44 22.65
C ALA A 256 -9.01 -10.34 23.63
N GLN A 257 -9.24 -10.68 24.91
CA GLN A 257 -9.66 -9.70 25.92
C GLN A 257 -8.55 -8.71 26.26
N ILE A 258 -7.28 -9.16 26.27
CA ILE A 258 -6.12 -8.28 26.49
C ILE A 258 -5.98 -7.28 25.33
N LEU A 259 -6.15 -7.73 24.08
CA LEU A 259 -6.11 -6.87 22.90
C LEU A 259 -7.27 -5.89 22.86
N GLU A 260 -8.47 -6.33 23.23
CA GLU A 260 -9.65 -5.47 23.33
C GLU A 260 -9.45 -4.34 24.34
N LEU A 261 -8.95 -4.65 25.54
CA LEU A 261 -8.60 -3.63 26.53
C LEU A 261 -7.56 -2.64 25.98
N SER A 262 -6.50 -3.16 25.33
CA SER A 262 -5.43 -2.33 24.75
C SER A 262 -5.99 -1.39 23.67
N HIS A 263 -6.89 -1.87 22.82
CA HIS A 263 -7.54 -1.08 21.80
C HIS A 263 -8.44 0.02 22.42
N ARG A 264 -9.28 -0.33 23.39
CA ARG A 264 -10.14 0.63 24.10
C ARG A 264 -9.36 1.72 24.82
N LEU A 265 -8.22 1.38 25.41
CA LEU A 265 -7.33 2.36 26.04
C LEU A 265 -6.66 3.27 24.99
N ASN A 266 -6.26 2.73 23.84
CA ASN A 266 -5.55 3.50 22.79
C ASN A 266 -6.47 4.48 22.03
N ILE A 267 -7.80 4.30 22.11
CA ILE A 267 -8.79 5.25 21.55
C ILE A 267 -8.94 6.49 22.44
N LEU A 268 -8.53 6.44 23.71
CA LEU A 268 -8.64 7.60 24.60
C LEU A 268 -7.72 8.73 24.12
N PRO A 269 -8.20 10.00 24.10
CA PRO A 269 -7.38 11.13 23.72
C PRO A 269 -6.21 11.29 24.70
N ASP A 270 -5.04 11.70 24.19
CA ASP A 270 -3.82 11.93 24.97
C ASP A 270 -3.28 10.71 25.74
N VAL A 271 -3.65 9.51 25.31
CA VAL A 271 -3.20 8.24 25.86
C VAL A 271 -2.43 7.44 24.81
N SER A 272 -1.24 6.97 25.15
CA SER A 272 -0.44 6.06 24.34
C SER A 272 -0.35 4.71 25.04
N VAL A 273 -0.58 3.62 24.30
CA VAL A 273 -0.58 2.27 24.86
C VAL A 273 0.36 1.36 24.10
N LYS A 274 1.18 0.60 24.84
CA LYS A 274 2.01 -0.45 24.27
C LYS A 274 1.77 -1.76 25.02
N THR A 275 1.39 -2.79 24.27
CA THR A 275 1.17 -4.15 24.81
C THR A 275 2.30 -5.06 24.37
N THR A 276 2.82 -5.82 25.31
CA THR A 276 3.88 -6.80 25.07
C THR A 276 3.46 -8.12 25.68
N PHE A 277 3.38 -9.17 24.85
CA PHE A 277 3.06 -10.53 25.30
C PHE A 277 4.30 -11.31 25.67
N ALA A 278 4.17 -12.18 26.68
CA ALA A 278 5.21 -13.15 27.00
C ALA A 278 5.40 -14.13 25.83
N LYS A 279 6.65 -14.53 25.56
CA LYS A 279 6.96 -15.53 24.55
C LYS A 279 6.65 -16.93 25.10
N GLY A 280 5.86 -17.71 24.36
CA GLY A 280 5.51 -19.10 24.68
C GLY A 280 4.09 -19.23 25.29
N SER A 281 3.43 -20.34 25.03
CA SER A 281 2.17 -20.71 25.68
C SER A 281 2.46 -21.14 27.13
N ILE A 282 1.66 -20.65 28.05
CA ILE A 282 1.72 -21.10 29.44
C ILE A 282 1.07 -22.49 29.47
N GLN A 283 1.88 -23.52 29.66
CA GLN A 283 1.32 -24.82 30.06
C GLN A 283 0.75 -24.66 31.47
N GLU A 284 -0.51 -25.12 31.64
CA GLU A 284 -1.09 -25.20 32.98
C GLU A 284 -0.16 -26.03 33.85
N VAL A 285 0.36 -25.41 34.94
CA VAL A 285 1.05 -26.14 36.00
C VAL A 285 -0.05 -26.97 36.68
N PRO A 286 0.06 -28.32 36.71
CA PRO A 286 -0.89 -29.12 37.47
C PRO A 286 -0.89 -28.64 38.91
N ASN A 287 -2.10 -28.34 39.46
CA ASN A 287 -2.24 -28.09 40.87
C ASN A 287 -1.88 -29.39 41.61
N ASP A 288 -0.63 -29.47 42.07
CA ASP A 288 -0.29 -30.43 43.13
C ASP A 288 -0.89 -29.93 44.43
N GLN A 289 -1.76 -30.75 44.99
CA GLN A 289 -2.48 -30.61 46.26
C GLN A 289 -1.52 -30.48 47.44
#